data_1a0ce39e1602a9fc9b96e20522ea8e12
#
_entry.id   1a0ce39e1602a9fc9b96e20522ea8e12
#
_cell.length_a   1.000
_cell.length_b   1.000
_cell.length_c   1.000
_cell.angle_alpha   90.00
_cell.angle_beta   90.00
_cell.angle_gamma   90.00
#
_symmetry.space_group_name_H-M   'P 1'
#
loop_
_entity.id
_entity.type
_entity.pdbx_description
1 polymer ?
#
loop_
_entity_poly.entity_id
_entity_poly.type
_entity_poly.pdbx_seq_one_letter_code
_entity_poly.pdbx_strand_id
1 'polypeptide(L)'
;MFTFKACCKINLGLLVTERRPDGYHNLQTVFYPVPLSDEISVEEAREDSLIMSGIPIEGASEDNLVLRAVRLLRSQGLGIPPLHIHLHKNIPNGAGLGGGSSDAAGIVRELNNHYALDLNGQKMEEMVASLGADCPFFVRCKPVYAEGIGNIFSPINLNLSGIHIVLIKPDDFVSTREAYAQIHPQMPEVSLDKLVMAPLEEWRNTVGNDFEHSVFPAHPAIKAVKDQLYAAGAIYSSMSGSGSSVFGLFAEKPSLEGRFGGMFVYESRL
;
A
#
# COMPACT_ATOMS: atom_id res chain seq x y z
N MET A 1 -14.26 4.71 23.65
CA MET A 1 -13.11 4.04 22.99
C MET A 1 -13.62 3.17 21.86
N PHE A 2 -12.98 3.20 20.70
CA PHE A 2 -13.21 2.29 19.58
C PHE A 2 -11.88 1.84 18.97
N THR A 3 -11.89 0.70 18.26
CA THR A 3 -10.69 0.12 17.65
C THR A 3 -11.04 -0.32 16.22
N PHE A 4 -10.09 -0.16 15.29
CA PHE A 4 -10.25 -0.58 13.91
C PHE A 4 -8.92 -1.08 13.32
N LYS A 5 -9.03 -1.72 12.16
CA LYS A 5 -7.87 -2.20 11.39
C LYS A 5 -7.68 -1.37 10.12
N ALA A 6 -6.43 -1.02 9.85
CA ALA A 6 -6.00 -0.33 8.64
C ALA A 6 -5.18 -1.29 7.78
N CYS A 7 -5.79 -1.82 6.69
CA CYS A 7 -5.18 -2.84 5.84
C CYS A 7 -4.07 -2.26 4.95
N CYS A 8 -3.12 -3.07 4.51
CA CYS A 8 -2.15 -2.66 3.50
C CYS A 8 -2.67 -2.89 2.07
N LYS A 9 -1.87 -2.49 1.08
CA LYS A 9 -2.09 -2.76 -0.36
C LYS A 9 -0.86 -3.38 -0.99
N ILE A 10 -1.07 -4.01 -2.11
CA ILE A 10 -0.03 -4.33 -3.10
C ILE A 10 -0.34 -3.65 -4.43
N ASN A 11 0.67 -3.53 -5.28
CA ASN A 11 0.52 -3.13 -6.67
C ASN A 11 0.55 -4.38 -7.55
N LEU A 12 -0.56 -4.67 -8.21
CA LEU A 12 -0.62 -5.72 -9.25
C LEU A 12 -0.24 -5.08 -10.58
N GLY A 13 1.05 -5.16 -10.89
CA GLY A 13 1.68 -4.40 -11.96
C GLY A 13 1.85 -2.91 -11.62
N LEU A 14 2.85 -2.30 -12.23
CA LEU A 14 3.11 -0.87 -12.21
C LEU A 14 3.89 -0.50 -13.48
N LEU A 15 3.27 0.26 -14.37
CA LEU A 15 3.85 0.69 -15.63
C LEU A 15 4.01 2.20 -15.61
N VAL A 16 5.20 2.70 -15.87
CA VAL A 16 5.48 4.16 -15.94
C VAL A 16 5.35 4.59 -17.38
N THR A 17 4.29 5.35 -17.68
CA THR A 17 3.85 5.59 -19.06
C THR A 17 4.41 6.86 -19.68
N GLU A 18 4.66 7.89 -18.87
CA GLU A 18 5.09 9.20 -19.35
C GLU A 18 5.82 9.99 -18.28
N ARG A 19 6.81 10.80 -18.68
CA ARG A 19 7.38 11.84 -17.82
C ARG A 19 6.65 13.17 -18.05
N ARG A 20 6.12 13.75 -17.00
CA ARG A 20 5.35 14.99 -17.03
C ARG A 20 6.23 16.23 -16.99
N PRO A 21 5.75 17.39 -17.49
CA PRO A 21 6.47 18.65 -17.40
C PRO A 21 6.71 19.14 -15.96
N ASP A 22 5.85 18.74 -15.00
CA ASP A 22 5.97 19.06 -13.57
C ASP A 22 7.02 18.21 -12.83
N GLY A 23 7.71 17.31 -13.54
CA GLY A 23 8.74 16.43 -13.01
C GLY A 23 8.22 15.11 -12.43
N TYR A 24 6.92 14.94 -12.30
CA TYR A 24 6.30 13.67 -11.96
C TYR A 24 6.21 12.73 -13.17
N HIS A 25 5.70 11.51 -12.93
CA HIS A 25 5.45 10.52 -13.98
C HIS A 25 4.00 10.07 -13.95
N ASN A 26 3.42 9.93 -15.14
CA ASN A 26 2.18 9.18 -15.27
C ASN A 26 2.49 7.68 -15.18
N LEU A 27 1.60 6.95 -14.51
CA LEU A 27 1.72 5.52 -14.33
C LEU A 27 0.36 4.82 -14.49
N GLN A 28 0.40 3.52 -14.67
CA GLN A 28 -0.75 2.61 -14.56
C GLN A 28 -0.42 1.57 -13.50
N THR A 29 -1.33 1.35 -12.55
CA THR A 29 -1.20 0.28 -11.56
C THR A 29 -2.58 -0.20 -11.11
N VAL A 30 -2.65 -1.41 -10.56
CA VAL A 30 -3.83 -1.86 -9.85
C VAL A 30 -3.49 -1.97 -8.37
N PHE A 31 -4.17 -1.20 -7.53
CA PHE A 31 -4.11 -1.36 -6.08
C PHE A 31 -5.04 -2.48 -5.64
N TYR A 32 -4.51 -3.40 -4.88
CA TYR A 32 -5.26 -4.50 -4.29
C TYR A 32 -5.06 -4.55 -2.76
N PRO A 33 -6.14 -4.53 -1.95
CA PRO A 33 -6.01 -4.57 -0.49
C PRO A 33 -5.57 -5.96 -0.03
N VAL A 34 -4.74 -6.00 1.01
CA VAL A 34 -4.25 -7.24 1.63
C VAL A 34 -4.61 -7.23 3.12
N PRO A 35 -5.02 -8.37 3.72
CA PRO A 35 -5.49 -8.41 5.11
C PRO A 35 -4.45 -8.07 6.19
N LEU A 36 -3.14 -7.97 5.86
CA LEU A 36 -2.14 -7.43 6.79
C LEU A 36 -2.53 -6.03 7.20
N SER A 37 -2.73 -5.78 8.50
CA SER A 37 -3.31 -4.54 8.99
C SER A 37 -2.61 -4.04 10.25
N ASP A 38 -2.48 -2.73 10.36
CA ASP A 38 -2.21 -2.06 11.62
C ASP A 38 -3.50 -1.99 12.46
N GLU A 39 -3.36 -1.87 13.77
CA GLU A 39 -4.50 -1.72 14.68
C GLU A 39 -4.45 -0.34 15.33
N ILE A 40 -5.57 0.38 15.31
CA ILE A 40 -5.66 1.73 15.84
C ILE A 40 -6.81 1.77 16.86
N SER A 41 -6.47 2.14 18.09
CA SER A 41 -7.45 2.38 19.16
C SER A 41 -7.55 3.88 19.44
N VAL A 42 -8.75 4.39 19.62
CA VAL A 42 -9.03 5.82 19.81
C VAL A 42 -9.96 6.01 20.98
N GLU A 43 -9.64 6.96 21.86
CA GLU A 43 -10.50 7.43 22.93
C GLU A 43 -10.43 8.96 23.07
N GLU A 44 -11.48 9.57 23.59
CA GLU A 44 -11.46 10.98 23.92
C GLU A 44 -10.53 11.25 25.11
N ALA A 45 -9.81 12.37 25.06
CA ALA A 45 -8.83 12.77 26.06
C ALA A 45 -8.92 14.25 26.40
N ARG A 46 -8.07 14.73 27.31
CA ARG A 46 -7.94 16.16 27.61
C ARG A 46 -7.04 16.90 26.63
N GLU A 47 -6.08 16.18 26.04
CA GLU A 47 -5.11 16.64 25.05
C GLU A 47 -4.81 15.53 24.05
N ASP A 48 -4.34 15.91 22.85
CA ASP A 48 -3.97 14.94 21.83
C ASP A 48 -2.69 14.19 22.24
N SER A 49 -2.73 12.88 22.06
CA SER A 49 -1.52 12.05 22.23
C SER A 49 -1.55 10.85 21.29
N LEU A 50 -0.35 10.43 20.86
CA LEU A 50 -0.15 9.24 20.04
C LEU A 50 0.90 8.35 20.70
N ILE A 51 0.50 7.13 21.03
CA ILE A 51 1.40 6.06 21.47
C ILE A 51 1.53 5.06 20.30
N MET A 52 2.76 4.68 19.99
CA MET A 52 3.05 3.67 18.97
C MET A 52 3.66 2.42 19.60
N SER A 53 3.29 1.27 19.07
CA SER A 53 3.86 -0.04 19.43
C SER A 53 4.00 -0.93 18.20
N GLY A 54 4.54 -2.14 18.35
CA GLY A 54 4.77 -3.07 17.24
C GLY A 54 6.05 -2.75 16.49
N ILE A 55 6.02 -2.77 15.14
CA ILE A 55 7.19 -2.48 14.31
C ILE A 55 7.62 -1.03 14.50
N PRO A 56 8.88 -0.76 14.86
CA PRO A 56 9.37 0.60 15.07
C PRO A 56 9.25 1.47 13.80
N ILE A 57 8.83 2.72 13.98
CA ILE A 57 8.82 3.74 12.93
C ILE A 57 9.76 4.86 13.38
N GLU A 58 10.68 5.24 12.50
CA GLU A 58 11.54 6.39 12.70
C GLU A 58 10.78 7.70 12.43
N GLY A 59 11.12 8.76 13.16
CA GLY A 59 10.57 10.09 12.98
C GLY A 59 9.85 10.62 14.22
N ALA A 60 9.54 11.92 14.20
CA ALA A 60 8.80 12.56 15.27
C ALA A 60 7.32 12.15 15.24
N SER A 61 6.75 11.86 16.41
CA SER A 61 5.33 11.49 16.53
C SER A 61 4.38 12.57 15.99
N GLU A 62 4.78 13.83 16.07
CA GLU A 62 3.98 14.98 15.62
C GLU A 62 3.77 15.01 14.09
N ASP A 63 4.70 14.44 13.33
CA ASP A 63 4.63 14.33 11.87
C ASP A 63 3.87 13.09 11.40
N ASN A 64 3.43 12.24 12.33
CA ASN A 64 2.68 11.05 11.99
C ASN A 64 1.40 11.38 11.22
N LEU A 65 1.15 10.65 10.13
CA LEU A 65 0.01 10.87 9.24
C LEU A 65 -1.34 10.73 9.95
N VAL A 66 -1.43 9.92 11.01
CA VAL A 66 -2.65 9.78 11.83
C VAL A 66 -2.97 11.10 12.53
N LEU A 67 -2.00 11.74 13.19
CA LEU A 67 -2.21 13.05 13.83
C LEU A 67 -2.47 14.15 12.80
N ARG A 68 -1.79 14.10 11.65
CA ARG A 68 -2.04 15.04 10.56
C ARG A 68 -3.47 14.88 10.02
N ALA A 69 -3.99 13.67 9.92
CA ALA A 69 -5.36 13.40 9.51
C ALA A 69 -6.40 13.95 10.49
N VAL A 70 -6.16 13.82 11.80
CA VAL A 70 -7.02 14.43 12.84
C VAL A 70 -7.01 15.95 12.73
N ARG A 71 -5.82 16.58 12.60
CA ARG A 71 -5.68 18.02 12.42
C ARG A 71 -6.38 18.50 11.13
N LEU A 72 -6.30 17.73 10.05
CA LEU A 72 -6.98 18.02 8.79
C LEU A 72 -8.50 18.08 8.98
N LEU A 73 -9.11 17.11 9.65
CA LEU A 73 -10.54 17.11 9.92
C LEU A 73 -10.95 18.34 10.76
N ARG A 74 -10.20 18.67 11.81
CA ARG A 74 -10.48 19.87 12.64
C ARG A 74 -10.32 21.16 11.87
N SER A 75 -9.37 21.27 10.93
CA SER A 75 -9.19 22.46 10.10
C SER A 75 -10.39 22.74 9.17
N GLN A 76 -11.23 21.74 8.92
CA GLN A 76 -12.49 21.88 8.20
C GLN A 76 -13.66 22.29 9.11
N GLY A 77 -13.40 22.64 10.38
CA GLY A 77 -14.42 23.03 11.34
C GLY A 77 -15.21 21.85 11.94
N LEU A 78 -14.74 20.61 11.72
CA LEU A 78 -15.41 19.43 12.27
C LEU A 78 -15.11 19.30 13.76
N GLY A 79 -16.14 19.09 14.58
CA GLY A 79 -16.10 19.10 16.03
C GLY A 79 -15.50 17.82 16.64
N ILE A 80 -14.24 17.56 16.39
CA ILE A 80 -13.53 16.41 16.96
C ILE A 80 -12.80 16.84 18.24
N PRO A 81 -13.10 16.19 19.40
CA PRO A 81 -12.42 16.48 20.64
C PRO A 81 -10.94 16.07 20.61
N PRO A 82 -10.14 16.45 21.62
CA PRO A 82 -8.80 15.86 21.78
C PRO A 82 -8.87 14.35 21.95
N LEU A 83 -7.90 13.64 21.35
CA LEU A 83 -7.89 12.18 21.24
C LEU A 83 -6.60 11.59 21.79
N HIS A 84 -6.73 10.50 22.54
CA HIS A 84 -5.64 9.58 22.82
C HIS A 84 -5.70 8.45 21.81
N ILE A 85 -4.65 8.29 21.01
CA ILE A 85 -4.56 7.32 19.93
C ILE A 85 -3.43 6.34 20.23
N HIS A 86 -3.73 5.04 20.18
CA HIS A 86 -2.73 3.99 20.20
C HIS A 86 -2.67 3.31 18.84
N LEU A 87 -1.53 3.40 18.16
CA LEU A 87 -1.24 2.81 16.87
C LEU A 87 -0.28 1.61 17.04
N HIS A 88 -0.80 0.41 16.83
CA HIS A 88 0.01 -0.81 16.81
C HIS A 88 0.40 -1.17 15.38
N LYS A 89 1.68 -1.10 15.06
CA LYS A 89 2.22 -1.31 13.71
C LYS A 89 2.56 -2.77 13.46
N ASN A 90 1.89 -3.35 12.48
CA ASN A 90 2.16 -4.67 11.90
C ASN A 90 2.66 -4.56 10.45
N ILE A 91 2.36 -3.44 9.76
CA ILE A 91 2.78 -3.21 8.37
C ILE A 91 4.17 -2.58 8.38
N PRO A 92 5.19 -3.20 7.74
CA PRO A 92 6.53 -2.63 7.65
C PRO A 92 6.52 -1.25 6.97
N ASN A 93 7.31 -0.32 7.53
CA ASN A 93 7.45 1.02 6.97
C ASN A 93 8.36 1.04 5.74
N GLY A 94 8.11 1.96 4.79
CA GLY A 94 8.95 2.13 3.59
C GLY A 94 9.01 0.89 2.70
N ALA A 95 7.93 0.10 2.68
CA ALA A 95 7.88 -1.24 2.10
C ALA A 95 7.06 -1.32 0.80
N GLY A 96 6.56 -0.20 0.27
CA GLY A 96 5.67 -0.20 -0.90
C GLY A 96 4.23 -0.66 -0.60
N LEU A 97 3.85 -0.77 0.68
CA LEU A 97 2.58 -1.36 1.15
C LEU A 97 1.52 -0.33 1.56
N GLY A 98 1.87 0.96 1.62
CA GLY A 98 0.94 2.04 1.92
C GLY A 98 0.45 2.11 3.37
N GLY A 99 1.15 1.49 4.36
CA GLY A 99 0.68 1.40 5.74
C GLY A 99 0.33 2.74 6.38
N GLY A 100 1.22 3.74 6.32
CA GLY A 100 0.95 5.07 6.89
C GLY A 100 -0.23 5.80 6.20
N SER A 101 -0.39 5.62 4.89
CA SER A 101 -1.54 6.16 4.14
C SER A 101 -2.85 5.46 4.54
N SER A 102 -2.78 4.17 4.82
CA SER A 102 -3.91 3.38 5.32
C SER A 102 -4.32 3.82 6.72
N ASP A 103 -3.36 4.05 7.62
CA ASP A 103 -3.62 4.55 8.97
C ASP A 103 -4.33 5.91 8.91
N ALA A 104 -3.83 6.83 8.07
CA ALA A 104 -4.40 8.17 7.91
C ALA A 104 -5.81 8.15 7.30
N ALA A 105 -6.06 7.36 6.28
CA ALA A 105 -7.39 7.23 5.69
C ALA A 105 -8.36 6.50 6.63
N GLY A 106 -7.85 5.48 7.34
CA GLY A 106 -8.59 4.72 8.32
C GLY A 106 -9.11 5.61 9.46
N ILE A 107 -8.25 6.45 10.05
CA ILE A 107 -8.67 7.35 11.12
C ILE A 107 -9.72 8.35 10.63
N VAL A 108 -9.60 8.90 9.41
CA VAL A 108 -10.61 9.80 8.84
C VAL A 108 -11.96 9.11 8.69
N ARG A 109 -11.98 7.90 8.13
CA ARG A 109 -13.20 7.11 7.95
C ARG A 109 -13.87 6.80 9.28
N GLU A 110 -13.11 6.33 10.25
CA GLU A 110 -13.66 5.90 11.54
C GLU A 110 -14.09 7.07 12.43
N LEU A 111 -13.39 8.22 12.38
CA LEU A 111 -13.87 9.44 13.04
C LEU A 111 -15.14 9.99 12.38
N ASN A 112 -15.23 9.92 11.03
CA ASN A 112 -16.45 10.26 10.31
C ASN A 112 -17.64 9.43 10.80
N ASN A 113 -17.45 8.11 10.91
CA ASN A 113 -18.50 7.19 11.38
C ASN A 113 -18.84 7.44 12.85
N HIS A 114 -17.83 7.59 13.72
CA HIS A 114 -18.01 7.70 15.17
C HIS A 114 -18.68 9.01 15.58
N TYR A 115 -18.30 10.13 14.95
CA TYR A 115 -18.86 11.45 15.26
C TYR A 115 -19.97 11.90 14.31
N ALA A 116 -20.41 11.02 13.40
CA ALA A 116 -21.44 11.31 12.40
C ALA A 116 -21.18 12.63 11.64
N LEU A 117 -19.95 12.79 11.10
CA LEU A 117 -19.52 14.03 10.45
C LEU A 117 -20.15 14.25 9.07
N ASP A 118 -20.91 13.29 8.57
CA ASP A 118 -21.65 13.35 7.28
C ASP A 118 -20.74 13.58 6.05
N LEU A 119 -19.51 13.08 6.11
CA LEU A 119 -18.59 13.08 4.97
C LEU A 119 -18.86 11.87 4.08
N ASN A 120 -19.20 12.09 2.81
CA ASN A 120 -19.27 11.01 1.84
C ASN A 120 -17.86 10.54 1.40
N GLY A 121 -17.79 9.37 0.73
CA GLY A 121 -16.53 8.78 0.31
C GLY A 121 -15.68 9.70 -0.56
N GLN A 122 -16.30 10.39 -1.53
CA GLN A 122 -15.59 11.32 -2.42
C GLN A 122 -14.96 12.48 -1.62
N LYS A 123 -15.72 13.08 -0.68
CA LYS A 123 -15.19 14.18 0.15
C LYS A 123 -14.03 13.73 1.01
N MET A 124 -14.10 12.53 1.59
CA MET A 124 -12.99 11.95 2.34
C MET A 124 -11.76 11.72 1.45
N GLU A 125 -11.94 11.17 0.23
CA GLU A 125 -10.85 10.98 -0.74
C GLU A 125 -10.16 12.30 -1.10
N GLU A 126 -10.94 13.35 -1.41
CA GLU A 126 -10.41 14.69 -1.70
C GLU A 126 -9.60 15.26 -0.52
N MET A 127 -10.09 15.08 0.71
CA MET A 127 -9.41 15.56 1.90
C MET A 127 -8.08 14.84 2.14
N VAL A 128 -8.10 13.50 2.14
CA VAL A 128 -6.89 12.72 2.46
C VAL A 128 -5.84 12.75 1.35
N ALA A 129 -6.18 13.16 0.12
CA ALA A 129 -5.23 13.33 -0.98
C ALA A 129 -4.10 14.31 -0.63
N SER A 130 -4.36 15.30 0.24
CA SER A 130 -3.36 16.25 0.74
C SER A 130 -2.33 15.60 1.69
N LEU A 131 -2.64 14.44 2.26
CA LEU A 131 -1.77 13.71 3.18
C LEU A 131 -0.80 12.77 2.44
N GLY A 132 -1.21 12.24 1.29
CA GLY A 132 -0.38 11.36 0.46
C GLY A 132 -1.16 10.79 -0.72
N ALA A 133 -0.45 10.46 -1.80
CA ALA A 133 -1.05 9.97 -3.05
C ALA A 133 -1.83 8.65 -2.89
N ASP A 134 -1.39 7.76 -2.01
CA ASP A 134 -2.06 6.48 -1.76
C ASP A 134 -3.25 6.60 -0.78
N CYS A 135 -3.37 7.72 -0.02
CA CYS A 135 -4.42 7.85 1.01
C CYS A 135 -5.85 7.71 0.46
N PRO A 136 -6.22 8.29 -0.70
CA PRO A 136 -7.58 8.16 -1.23
C PRO A 136 -8.01 6.72 -1.50
N PHE A 137 -7.10 5.84 -1.93
CA PHE A 137 -7.37 4.42 -2.11
C PHE A 137 -7.93 3.77 -0.83
N PHE A 138 -7.35 4.09 0.32
CA PHE A 138 -7.70 3.46 1.60
C PHE A 138 -9.02 3.95 2.20
N VAL A 139 -9.61 5.00 1.67
CA VAL A 139 -10.96 5.42 2.07
C VAL A 139 -11.97 4.32 1.74
N ARG A 140 -11.88 3.72 0.56
CA ARG A 140 -12.78 2.61 0.14
C ARG A 140 -12.17 1.24 0.33
N CYS A 141 -10.86 1.11 0.27
CA CYS A 141 -10.09 -0.13 0.43
C CYS A 141 -10.63 -1.29 -0.42
N LYS A 142 -10.83 -1.04 -1.72
CA LYS A 142 -11.30 -2.01 -2.72
C LYS A 142 -10.36 -2.02 -3.92
N PRO A 143 -10.26 -3.12 -4.68
CA PRO A 143 -9.45 -3.13 -5.89
C PRO A 143 -9.82 -1.98 -6.82
N VAL A 144 -8.81 -1.23 -7.28
CA VAL A 144 -8.97 -0.12 -8.24
C VAL A 144 -7.83 -0.11 -9.23
N TYR A 145 -8.14 0.26 -10.47
CA TYR A 145 -7.16 0.68 -11.44
C TYR A 145 -6.82 2.15 -11.20
N ALA A 146 -5.53 2.47 -11.16
CA ALA A 146 -5.02 3.80 -10.86
C ALA A 146 -4.14 4.32 -11.99
N GLU A 147 -4.38 5.56 -12.39
CA GLU A 147 -3.67 6.32 -13.41
C GLU A 147 -3.15 7.66 -12.85
N GLY A 148 -2.60 8.51 -13.75
CA GLY A 148 -1.96 9.76 -13.37
C GLY A 148 -0.72 9.48 -12.55
N ILE A 149 -0.55 10.15 -11.43
CA ILE A 149 0.54 9.88 -10.47
C ILE A 149 0.18 8.77 -9.46
N GLY A 150 -0.83 7.94 -9.79
CA GLY A 150 -1.40 6.92 -8.91
C GLY A 150 -2.62 7.42 -8.12
N ASN A 151 -3.25 8.50 -8.57
CA ASN A 151 -4.29 9.23 -7.85
C ASN A 151 -5.64 9.35 -8.61
N ILE A 152 -5.72 8.84 -9.83
CA ILE A 152 -6.96 8.81 -10.63
C ILE A 152 -7.46 7.37 -10.63
N PHE A 153 -8.57 7.12 -9.94
CA PHE A 153 -9.06 5.76 -9.71
C PHE A 153 -10.27 5.42 -10.59
N SER A 154 -10.20 4.25 -11.19
CA SER A 154 -11.32 3.62 -11.89
C SER A 154 -11.65 2.27 -11.26
N PRO A 155 -12.93 1.94 -11.07
CA PRO A 155 -13.32 0.63 -10.55
C PRO A 155 -12.80 -0.50 -11.45
N ILE A 156 -12.32 -1.59 -10.81
CA ILE A 156 -11.94 -2.83 -11.51
C ILE A 156 -12.61 -4.03 -10.84
N ASN A 157 -13.18 -4.92 -11.65
CA ASN A 157 -13.83 -6.13 -11.13
C ASN A 157 -12.83 -7.30 -11.06
N LEU A 158 -11.76 -7.10 -10.30
CA LEU A 158 -10.73 -8.11 -10.07
C LEU A 158 -10.98 -8.83 -8.75
N ASN A 159 -11.15 -10.15 -8.80
CA ASN A 159 -11.38 -10.98 -7.63
C ASN A 159 -10.27 -12.03 -7.49
N LEU A 160 -9.47 -11.93 -6.43
CA LEU A 160 -8.45 -12.90 -6.05
C LEU A 160 -8.85 -13.69 -4.78
N SER A 161 -10.14 -13.69 -4.43
CA SER A 161 -10.62 -14.46 -3.27
C SER A 161 -10.23 -15.93 -3.37
N GLY A 162 -9.63 -16.43 -2.30
CA GLY A 162 -9.18 -17.82 -2.25
C GLY A 162 -7.72 -18.02 -2.63
N ILE A 163 -7.08 -17.07 -3.28
CA ILE A 163 -5.65 -17.10 -3.60
C ILE A 163 -4.85 -16.89 -2.31
N HIS A 164 -3.81 -17.69 -2.11
CA HIS A 164 -2.86 -17.48 -1.02
C HIS A 164 -1.85 -16.40 -1.43
N ILE A 165 -1.60 -15.46 -0.52
CA ILE A 165 -0.56 -14.46 -0.66
C ILE A 165 0.54 -14.69 0.36
N VAL A 166 1.79 -14.63 -0.11
CA VAL A 166 2.99 -14.51 0.71
C VAL A 166 3.61 -13.16 0.43
N LEU A 167 3.87 -12.38 1.47
CA LEU A 167 4.49 -11.08 1.38
C LEU A 167 5.78 -11.11 2.18
N ILE A 168 6.88 -10.76 1.54
CA ILE A 168 8.23 -10.74 2.11
C ILE A 168 8.77 -9.32 2.03
N LYS A 169 9.28 -8.80 3.15
CA LYS A 169 10.04 -7.55 3.15
C LYS A 169 11.46 -7.85 3.61
N PRO A 170 12.46 -7.81 2.70
CA PRO A 170 13.88 -7.90 3.07
C PRO A 170 14.32 -6.64 3.85
N ASP A 171 15.51 -6.68 4.43
CA ASP A 171 16.05 -5.54 5.20
C ASP A 171 16.38 -4.33 4.33
N ASP A 172 16.53 -4.53 3.02
CA ASP A 172 16.78 -3.46 2.06
C ASP A 172 15.73 -2.35 2.15
N PHE A 173 16.20 -1.11 2.04
CA PHE A 173 15.37 0.08 1.88
C PHE A 173 15.58 0.66 0.50
N VAL A 174 14.49 0.95 -0.20
CA VAL A 174 14.50 1.61 -1.53
C VAL A 174 13.74 2.91 -1.42
N SER A 175 14.38 4.01 -1.74
CA SER A 175 13.69 5.28 -1.84
C SER A 175 12.91 5.38 -3.17
N THR A 176 11.76 6.06 -3.15
CA THR A 176 10.99 6.30 -4.38
C THR A 176 11.83 7.01 -5.45
N ARG A 177 12.71 7.92 -5.04
CA ARG A 177 13.64 8.60 -5.97
C ARG A 177 14.55 7.61 -6.69
N GLU A 178 15.09 6.64 -5.97
CA GLU A 178 15.95 5.59 -6.52
C GLU A 178 15.19 4.70 -7.50
N ALA A 179 13.97 4.30 -7.16
CA ALA A 179 13.13 3.51 -8.04
C ALA A 179 12.87 4.20 -9.39
N TYR A 180 12.72 5.53 -9.40
CA TYR A 180 12.54 6.30 -10.63
C TYR A 180 13.84 6.61 -11.38
N ALA A 181 15.04 6.39 -10.80
CA ALA A 181 16.29 6.91 -11.34
C ALA A 181 16.66 6.38 -12.74
N GLN A 182 16.28 5.14 -13.06
CA GLN A 182 16.60 4.48 -14.33
C GLN A 182 15.34 4.09 -15.12
N ILE A 183 14.21 4.72 -14.83
CA ILE A 183 12.96 4.45 -15.54
C ILE A 183 13.01 5.08 -16.94
N HIS A 184 12.62 4.30 -17.92
CA HIS A 184 12.35 4.72 -19.30
C HIS A 184 10.84 4.64 -19.53
N PRO A 185 10.10 5.76 -19.35
CA PRO A 185 8.65 5.75 -19.50
C PRO A 185 8.24 5.32 -20.90
N GLN A 186 7.30 4.39 -20.98
CA GLN A 186 6.77 3.90 -22.25
C GLN A 186 5.28 3.58 -22.12
N MET A 187 4.48 4.11 -23.05
CA MET A 187 3.07 3.76 -23.13
C MET A 187 2.93 2.28 -23.52
N PRO A 188 2.24 1.46 -22.72
CA PRO A 188 2.06 0.04 -23.03
C PRO A 188 1.13 -0.13 -24.24
N GLU A 189 1.34 -1.18 -25.04
CA GLU A 189 0.46 -1.54 -26.14
C GLU A 189 -0.92 -1.98 -25.63
N VAL A 190 -0.96 -2.66 -24.50
CA VAL A 190 -2.18 -3.09 -23.81
C VAL A 190 -2.18 -2.50 -22.41
N SER A 191 -3.24 -1.79 -22.05
CA SER A 191 -3.37 -1.17 -20.74
C SER A 191 -3.42 -2.20 -19.61
N LEU A 192 -2.89 -1.83 -18.43
CA LEU A 192 -2.72 -2.74 -17.32
C LEU A 192 -4.05 -3.28 -16.78
N ASP A 193 -5.11 -2.48 -16.80
CA ASP A 193 -6.46 -2.91 -16.41
C ASP A 193 -6.96 -4.12 -17.24
N LYS A 194 -6.56 -4.21 -18.51
CA LYS A 194 -6.86 -5.35 -19.37
C LYS A 194 -5.94 -6.54 -19.09
N LEU A 195 -4.64 -6.28 -18.87
CA LEU A 195 -3.66 -7.34 -18.61
C LEU A 195 -4.00 -8.13 -17.33
N VAL A 196 -4.43 -7.45 -16.26
CA VAL A 196 -4.79 -8.11 -14.99
C VAL A 196 -6.15 -8.84 -15.04
N MET A 197 -6.93 -8.67 -16.11
CA MET A 197 -8.18 -9.44 -16.33
C MET A 197 -7.93 -10.77 -17.03
N ALA A 198 -6.72 -11.02 -17.53
CA ALA A 198 -6.31 -12.32 -18.05
C ALA A 198 -6.17 -13.36 -16.90
N PRO A 199 -6.16 -14.66 -17.20
CA PRO A 199 -5.87 -15.69 -16.20
C PRO A 199 -4.56 -15.43 -15.43
N LEU A 200 -4.56 -15.71 -14.12
CA LEU A 200 -3.42 -15.41 -13.23
C LEU A 200 -2.11 -16.06 -13.70
N GLU A 201 -2.20 -17.20 -14.37
CA GLU A 201 -1.07 -17.94 -14.93
C GLU A 201 -0.34 -17.17 -16.06
N GLU A 202 -1.01 -16.25 -16.72
CA GLU A 202 -0.45 -15.41 -17.78
C GLU A 202 0.30 -14.19 -17.23
N TRP A 203 0.00 -13.78 -16.00
CA TRP A 203 0.55 -12.54 -15.40
C TRP A 203 2.07 -12.53 -15.29
N ARG A 204 2.67 -13.70 -15.12
CA ARG A 204 4.13 -13.80 -15.04
C ARG A 204 4.85 -13.16 -16.23
N ASN A 205 4.24 -13.19 -17.40
CA ASN A 205 4.82 -12.70 -18.65
C ASN A 205 4.23 -11.37 -19.13
N THR A 206 3.13 -10.92 -18.53
CA THR A 206 2.35 -9.78 -19.04
C THR A 206 2.19 -8.65 -18.03
N VAL A 207 2.18 -8.95 -16.73
CA VAL A 207 1.97 -7.97 -15.66
C VAL A 207 3.30 -7.70 -14.96
N GLY A 208 3.97 -6.62 -15.34
CA GLY A 208 5.28 -6.22 -14.80
C GLY A 208 5.19 -5.07 -13.81
N ASN A 209 6.28 -4.85 -13.07
CA ASN A 209 6.52 -3.63 -12.32
C ASN A 209 7.80 -2.99 -12.86
N ASP A 210 7.68 -1.84 -13.52
CA ASP A 210 8.81 -1.16 -14.17
C ASP A 210 9.93 -0.79 -13.19
N PHE A 211 9.61 -0.53 -11.93
CA PHE A 211 10.63 -0.26 -10.91
C PHE A 211 11.56 -1.44 -10.66
N GLU A 212 11.17 -2.67 -10.98
CA GLU A 212 12.05 -3.82 -10.87
C GLU A 212 13.31 -3.69 -11.76
N HIS A 213 13.18 -3.00 -12.91
CA HIS A 213 14.30 -2.77 -13.81
C HIS A 213 15.38 -1.87 -13.21
N SER A 214 15.00 -0.90 -12.38
CA SER A 214 15.95 -0.02 -11.68
C SER A 214 16.39 -0.56 -10.33
N VAL A 215 15.48 -1.20 -9.59
CA VAL A 215 15.73 -1.65 -8.21
C VAL A 215 16.54 -2.93 -8.16
N PHE A 216 16.22 -3.93 -8.95
CA PHE A 216 16.87 -5.25 -8.85
C PHE A 216 18.38 -5.25 -9.12
N PRO A 217 18.93 -4.46 -10.07
CA PRO A 217 20.38 -4.38 -10.23
C PRO A 217 21.10 -3.78 -9.02
N ALA A 218 20.47 -2.80 -8.33
CA ALA A 218 21.05 -2.16 -7.15
C ALA A 218 20.78 -2.96 -5.86
N HIS A 219 19.70 -3.73 -5.82
CA HIS A 219 19.24 -4.51 -4.66
C HIS A 219 19.01 -5.98 -5.04
N PRO A 220 20.05 -6.77 -5.29
CA PRO A 220 19.91 -8.16 -5.74
C PRO A 220 19.21 -9.06 -4.71
N ALA A 221 19.21 -8.69 -3.42
CA ALA A 221 18.46 -9.40 -2.39
C ALA A 221 16.94 -9.33 -2.62
N ILE A 222 16.42 -8.20 -3.09
CA ILE A 222 14.99 -8.06 -3.42
C ILE A 222 14.62 -8.95 -4.61
N LYS A 223 15.49 -8.99 -5.65
CA LYS A 223 15.31 -9.91 -6.78
C LYS A 223 15.32 -11.37 -6.33
N ALA A 224 16.26 -11.72 -5.45
CA ALA A 224 16.36 -13.08 -4.94
C ALA A 224 15.10 -13.54 -4.20
N VAL A 225 14.41 -12.63 -3.48
CA VAL A 225 13.10 -12.93 -2.88
C VAL A 225 12.07 -13.30 -3.94
N LYS A 226 11.98 -12.53 -5.04
CA LYS A 226 11.07 -12.83 -6.15
C LYS A 226 11.35 -14.20 -6.76
N ASP A 227 12.62 -14.48 -7.02
CA ASP A 227 13.06 -15.77 -7.59
C ASP A 227 12.73 -16.94 -6.65
N GLN A 228 12.91 -16.75 -5.32
CA GLN A 228 12.57 -17.76 -4.31
C GLN A 228 11.08 -18.00 -4.19
N LEU A 229 10.22 -16.95 -4.33
CA LEU A 229 8.77 -17.10 -4.35
C LEU A 229 8.32 -17.93 -5.57
N TYR A 230 8.89 -17.68 -6.75
CA TYR A 230 8.63 -18.53 -7.91
C TYR A 230 9.12 -19.96 -7.70
N ALA A 231 10.30 -20.14 -7.10
CA ALA A 231 10.83 -21.48 -6.77
C ALA A 231 10.00 -22.21 -5.70
N ALA A 232 9.23 -21.48 -4.89
CA ALA A 232 8.26 -22.03 -3.94
C ALA A 232 6.90 -22.33 -4.59
N GLY A 233 6.72 -22.09 -5.90
CA GLY A 233 5.51 -22.40 -6.64
C GLY A 233 4.54 -21.22 -6.80
N ALA A 234 4.98 -19.97 -6.65
CA ALA A 234 4.14 -18.82 -6.94
C ALA A 234 3.71 -18.82 -8.41
N ILE A 235 2.41 -18.64 -8.66
CA ILE A 235 1.86 -18.44 -10.00
C ILE A 235 2.33 -17.08 -10.52
N TYR A 236 2.26 -16.07 -9.65
CA TYR A 236 2.74 -14.72 -9.93
C TYR A 236 3.50 -14.17 -8.74
N SER A 237 4.57 -13.43 -9.00
CA SER A 237 5.36 -12.71 -7.98
C SER A 237 5.84 -11.38 -8.53
N SER A 238 5.75 -10.33 -7.74
CA SER A 238 6.19 -8.99 -8.11
C SER A 238 6.57 -8.16 -6.89
N MET A 239 7.39 -7.14 -7.10
CA MET A 239 7.64 -6.10 -6.11
C MET A 239 6.41 -5.21 -5.97
N SER A 240 6.06 -4.78 -4.76
CA SER A 240 4.96 -3.85 -4.52
C SER A 240 5.44 -2.41 -4.54
N GLY A 241 4.86 -1.59 -5.44
CA GLY A 241 5.26 -0.20 -5.61
C GLY A 241 6.75 -0.07 -5.90
N SER A 242 7.42 0.88 -5.25
CA SER A 242 8.87 1.08 -5.35
C SER A 242 9.70 0.11 -4.50
N GLY A 243 9.08 -0.84 -3.85
CA GLY A 243 9.72 -1.81 -2.96
C GLY A 243 9.82 -1.29 -1.51
N SER A 244 10.54 -2.02 -0.66
CA SER A 244 11.30 -3.25 -0.98
C SER A 244 10.48 -4.54 -0.88
N SER A 245 9.20 -4.50 -0.50
CA SER A 245 8.39 -5.72 -0.38
C SER A 245 8.15 -6.39 -1.72
N VAL A 246 8.23 -7.71 -1.70
CA VAL A 246 7.87 -8.59 -2.81
C VAL A 246 6.77 -9.53 -2.35
N PHE A 247 5.80 -9.79 -3.21
CA PHE A 247 4.74 -10.74 -2.91
C PHE A 247 4.68 -11.87 -3.93
N GLY A 248 4.15 -13.00 -3.50
CA GLY A 248 3.82 -14.15 -4.35
C GLY A 248 2.36 -14.55 -4.18
N LEU A 249 1.70 -14.88 -5.29
CA LEU A 249 0.33 -15.40 -5.33
C LEU A 249 0.37 -16.91 -5.65
N PHE A 250 -0.36 -17.69 -4.88
CA PHE A 250 -0.34 -19.15 -4.95
C PHE A 250 -1.77 -19.72 -4.97
N ALA A 251 -2.00 -20.78 -5.73
CA ALA A 251 -3.27 -21.51 -5.70
C ALA A 251 -3.50 -22.19 -4.36
N GLU A 252 -2.43 -22.76 -3.79
CA GLU A 252 -2.44 -23.46 -2.51
C GLU A 252 -1.42 -22.83 -1.55
N LYS A 253 -1.56 -23.09 -0.25
CA LYS A 253 -0.62 -22.62 0.76
C LYS A 253 0.78 -23.18 0.48
N PRO A 254 1.80 -22.34 0.22
CA PRO A 254 3.15 -22.82 -0.05
C PRO A 254 3.85 -23.31 1.22
N SER A 255 4.87 -24.15 1.06
CA SER A 255 5.86 -24.42 2.11
C SER A 255 7.00 -23.42 1.98
N LEU A 256 7.24 -22.64 3.04
CA LEU A 256 8.32 -21.65 3.10
C LEU A 256 9.45 -22.10 4.03
N GLU A 257 9.47 -23.36 4.44
CA GLU A 257 10.45 -23.89 5.39
C GLU A 257 11.90 -23.68 4.89
N GLY A 258 12.72 -23.10 5.76
CA GLY A 258 14.13 -22.78 5.46
C GLY A 258 14.33 -21.59 4.50
N ARG A 259 13.26 -20.88 4.11
CA ARG A 259 13.30 -19.71 3.24
C ARG A 259 13.09 -18.43 4.05
N PHE A 260 13.59 -17.32 3.53
CA PHE A 260 13.33 -15.96 4.04
C PHE A 260 13.73 -15.72 5.52
N GLY A 261 14.69 -16.49 6.05
CA GLY A 261 15.17 -16.33 7.43
C GLY A 261 15.67 -14.90 7.70
N GLY A 262 15.24 -14.30 8.82
CA GLY A 262 15.59 -12.94 9.20
C GLY A 262 14.78 -11.82 8.51
N MET A 263 13.96 -12.15 7.52
CA MET A 263 13.09 -11.17 6.84
C MET A 263 11.70 -11.12 7.48
N PHE A 264 10.98 -10.03 7.24
CA PHE A 264 9.55 -10.00 7.54
C PHE A 264 8.79 -10.89 6.56
N VAL A 265 7.97 -11.79 7.11
CA VAL A 265 7.14 -12.73 6.35
C VAL A 265 5.70 -12.62 6.81
N TYR A 266 4.78 -12.44 5.87
CA TYR A 266 3.35 -12.50 6.13
C TYR A 266 2.68 -13.44 5.15
N GLU A 267 1.85 -14.33 5.66
CA GLU A 267 1.08 -15.29 4.87
C GLU A 267 -0.40 -15.13 5.18
N SER A 268 -1.22 -15.11 4.14
CA SER A 268 -2.68 -15.05 4.28
C SER A 268 -3.38 -15.65 3.07
N ARG A 269 -4.70 -15.61 3.11
CA ARG A 269 -5.59 -15.86 1.99
C ARG A 269 -6.34 -14.56 1.68
N LEU A 270 -6.39 -14.18 0.38
CA LEU A 270 -7.11 -13.03 -0.12
C LEU A 270 -8.63 -13.28 -0.20
#